data_6e457a2e7199cca56a45629715e3fccc
#
_entry.id   6e457a2e7199cca56a45629715e3fccc
#
_cell.length_a   1.000
_cell.length_b   1.000
_cell.length_c   1.000
_cell.angle_alpha   90.00
_cell.angle_beta   90.00
_cell.angle_gamma   90.00
#
_symmetry.space_group_name_H-M   'P 1'
#
loop_
_entity.id
_entity.type
_entity.pdbx_description
1 polymer ?
#
loop_
_entity_poly.entity_id
_entity_poly.type
_entity_poly.pdbx_seq_one_letter_code
_entity_poly.pdbx_strand_id
1 'polypeptide(L)'
;MARHVAELKAQGRNLTWVCPPLPPSPSQTVQELTWLVADWPVSETVIIGSSLGGFYATVMAEKLGCRAAVINPAVAPARDLARHIGLQTSYHQPEDQFFFRPEFITEFEALNPYPITRPDRYWALIAEGDEVLDWHEMVSHYEGARIKLLDGSDHAVTDFEDHLPDLLA
;
A
#
# COMPACT_ATOMS: atom_id res chain seq x y z
N MET A 1 7.57 -11.03 1.73
CA MET A 1 6.74 -11.30 0.53
C MET A 1 7.52 -11.93 -0.62
N ALA A 2 8.57 -11.31 -1.20
CA ALA A 2 9.28 -11.87 -2.38
C ALA A 2 9.79 -13.31 -2.18
N ARG A 3 10.39 -13.63 -1.01
CA ARG A 3 10.82 -14.98 -0.65
C ARG A 3 9.65 -15.96 -0.71
N HIS A 4 8.52 -15.61 -0.11
CA HIS A 4 7.35 -16.47 -0.07
C HIS A 4 6.74 -16.73 -1.47
N VAL A 5 6.72 -15.69 -2.32
CA VAL A 5 6.32 -15.87 -3.72
C VAL A 5 7.26 -16.84 -4.45
N ALA A 6 8.58 -16.78 -4.19
CA ALA A 6 9.54 -17.73 -4.77
C ALA A 6 9.26 -19.17 -4.30
N GLU A 7 8.91 -19.37 -3.03
CA GLU A 7 8.53 -20.67 -2.47
C GLU A 7 7.26 -21.22 -3.14
N LEU A 8 6.23 -20.38 -3.31
CA LEU A 8 5.00 -20.77 -4.00
C LEU A 8 5.25 -21.16 -5.46
N LYS A 9 6.12 -20.41 -6.16
CA LYS A 9 6.54 -20.77 -7.53
C LYS A 9 7.27 -22.11 -7.57
N ALA A 10 8.15 -22.37 -6.59
CA ALA A 10 8.85 -23.66 -6.49
C ALA A 10 7.86 -24.84 -6.23
N GLN A 11 6.72 -24.56 -5.61
CA GLN A 11 5.60 -25.51 -5.41
C GLN A 11 4.69 -25.67 -6.65
N GLY A 12 5.04 -25.04 -7.78
CA GLY A 12 4.30 -25.15 -9.04
C GLY A 12 3.16 -24.11 -9.20
N ARG A 13 3.04 -23.11 -8.32
CA ARG A 13 2.07 -22.02 -8.51
C ARG A 13 2.56 -21.09 -9.62
N ASN A 14 1.68 -20.83 -10.59
CA ASN A 14 1.96 -19.86 -11.65
C ASN A 14 1.63 -18.45 -11.15
N LEU A 15 2.64 -17.70 -10.69
CA LEU A 15 2.49 -16.36 -10.13
C LEU A 15 3.44 -15.39 -10.82
N THR A 16 2.95 -14.20 -11.14
CA THR A 16 3.79 -13.06 -11.50
C THR A 16 3.89 -12.13 -10.29
N TRP A 17 5.12 -11.76 -9.92
CA TRP A 17 5.39 -10.83 -8.82
C TRP A 17 6.26 -9.69 -9.31
N VAL A 18 5.81 -8.48 -9.04
CA VAL A 18 6.55 -7.25 -9.34
C VAL A 18 6.49 -6.33 -8.12
N CYS A 19 7.63 -5.74 -7.76
CA CYS A 19 7.75 -4.75 -6.70
C CYS A 19 8.66 -3.64 -7.23
N PRO A 20 8.11 -2.67 -7.99
CA PRO A 20 8.91 -1.62 -8.61
C PRO A 20 9.31 -0.56 -7.58
N PRO A 21 10.42 0.14 -7.75
CA PRO A 21 10.68 1.39 -7.06
C PRO A 21 9.60 2.41 -7.45
N LEU A 22 9.17 3.21 -6.47
CA LEU A 22 8.15 4.23 -6.72
C LEU A 22 8.82 5.62 -6.79
N PRO A 23 8.53 6.43 -7.82
CA PRO A 23 9.04 7.78 -7.92
C PRO A 23 8.42 8.69 -6.83
N PRO A 24 9.07 9.81 -6.49
CA PRO A 24 8.57 10.74 -5.47
C PRO A 24 7.22 11.39 -5.80
N SER A 25 6.90 11.58 -7.09
CA SER A 25 5.61 12.16 -7.52
C SER A 25 4.49 11.13 -7.42
N PRO A 26 3.41 11.40 -6.65
CA PRO A 26 2.26 10.52 -6.54
C PRO A 26 1.57 10.24 -7.89
N SER A 27 1.41 11.28 -8.71
CA SER A 27 0.78 11.16 -10.03
C SER A 27 1.61 10.29 -10.98
N GLN A 28 2.92 10.47 -10.97
CA GLN A 28 3.84 9.64 -11.77
C GLN A 28 3.80 8.18 -11.28
N THR A 29 3.81 7.95 -9.96
CA THR A 29 3.67 6.61 -9.36
C THR A 29 2.44 5.89 -9.88
N VAL A 30 1.27 6.53 -9.81
CA VAL A 30 0.02 5.92 -10.27
C VAL A 30 0.03 5.68 -11.78
N GLN A 31 0.62 6.58 -12.56
CA GLN A 31 0.77 6.42 -14.01
C GLN A 31 1.65 5.21 -14.34
N GLU A 32 2.83 5.09 -13.74
CA GLU A 32 3.76 3.98 -13.97
C GLU A 32 3.16 2.64 -13.53
N LEU A 33 2.53 2.59 -12.35
CA LEU A 33 1.84 1.39 -11.89
C LEU A 33 0.69 0.99 -12.82
N THR A 34 -0.06 1.95 -13.35
CA THR A 34 -1.15 1.67 -14.31
C THR A 34 -0.60 1.04 -15.59
N TRP A 35 0.51 1.54 -16.13
CA TRP A 35 1.14 0.95 -17.31
C TRP A 35 1.72 -0.43 -17.04
N LEU A 36 2.34 -0.61 -15.86
CA LEU A 36 2.95 -1.88 -15.47
C LEU A 36 1.96 -3.04 -15.46
N VAL A 37 0.71 -2.78 -15.07
CA VAL A 37 -0.33 -3.82 -14.92
C VAL A 37 -1.41 -3.75 -16.00
N ALA A 38 -1.20 -2.96 -17.07
CA ALA A 38 -2.23 -2.70 -18.09
C ALA A 38 -2.81 -3.98 -18.73
N ASP A 39 -1.97 -4.99 -18.91
CA ASP A 39 -2.35 -6.26 -19.54
C ASP A 39 -2.64 -7.38 -18.53
N TRP A 40 -2.68 -7.06 -17.23
CA TRP A 40 -2.93 -8.07 -16.20
C TRP A 40 -4.43 -8.36 -16.05
N PRO A 41 -4.83 -9.63 -15.89
CA PRO A 41 -6.23 -9.97 -15.65
C PRO A 41 -6.68 -9.46 -14.29
N VAL A 42 -7.62 -8.53 -14.29
CA VAL A 42 -8.10 -7.84 -13.07
C VAL A 42 -8.59 -8.83 -12.00
N SER A 43 -9.29 -9.88 -12.40
CA SER A 43 -9.83 -10.90 -11.47
C SER A 43 -8.75 -11.73 -10.75
N GLU A 44 -7.55 -11.79 -11.31
CA GLU A 44 -6.40 -12.56 -10.78
C GLU A 44 -5.34 -11.65 -10.18
N THR A 45 -5.53 -10.33 -10.25
CA THR A 45 -4.59 -9.34 -9.75
C THR A 45 -4.91 -8.98 -8.30
N VAL A 46 -3.88 -8.97 -7.48
CA VAL A 46 -3.92 -8.43 -6.11
C VAL A 46 -2.78 -7.41 -5.95
N ILE A 47 -3.11 -6.23 -5.49
CA ILE A 47 -2.12 -5.19 -5.18
C ILE A 47 -1.88 -5.18 -3.68
N ILE A 48 -0.60 -5.21 -3.28
CA ILE A 48 -0.22 -5.27 -1.87
C ILE A 48 0.60 -4.02 -1.55
N GLY A 49 0.26 -3.32 -0.47
CA GLY A 49 0.99 -2.14 -0.06
C GLY A 49 0.98 -1.92 1.45
N SER A 50 2.11 -1.44 1.98
CA SER A 50 2.27 -1.06 3.37
C SER A 50 2.47 0.45 3.49
N SER A 51 1.93 1.06 4.54
CA SER A 51 2.08 2.50 4.81
C SER A 51 1.64 3.34 3.59
N LEU A 52 2.51 4.19 3.06
CA LEU A 52 2.25 4.96 1.82
C LEU A 52 1.99 4.02 0.62
N GLY A 53 2.62 2.85 0.58
CA GLY A 53 2.31 1.81 -0.41
C GLY A 53 0.88 1.30 -0.31
N GLY A 54 0.29 1.30 0.89
CA GLY A 54 -1.12 0.98 1.13
C GLY A 54 -2.08 2.00 0.52
N PHE A 55 -1.73 3.29 0.59
CA PHE A 55 -2.45 4.34 -0.13
C PHE A 55 -2.45 4.08 -1.64
N TYR A 56 -1.27 3.84 -2.25
CA TYR A 56 -1.18 3.54 -3.67
C TYR A 56 -1.90 2.25 -4.06
N ALA A 57 -1.85 1.22 -3.21
CA ALA A 57 -2.59 -0.03 -3.43
C ALA A 57 -4.10 0.24 -3.50
N THR A 58 -4.61 1.13 -2.65
CA THR A 58 -6.02 1.52 -2.65
C THR A 58 -6.38 2.33 -3.89
N VAL A 59 -5.57 3.34 -4.24
CA VAL A 59 -5.77 4.12 -5.49
C VAL A 59 -5.85 3.20 -6.71
N MET A 60 -4.93 2.25 -6.80
CA MET A 60 -4.88 1.32 -7.93
C MET A 60 -6.05 0.33 -7.91
N ALA A 61 -6.44 -0.19 -6.75
CA ALA A 61 -7.59 -1.10 -6.62
C ALA A 61 -8.90 -0.41 -7.01
N GLU A 62 -9.12 0.83 -6.57
CA GLU A 62 -10.29 1.62 -6.98
C GLU A 62 -10.29 1.92 -8.48
N LYS A 63 -9.11 2.25 -9.05
CA LYS A 63 -8.96 2.56 -10.47
C LYS A 63 -9.15 1.34 -11.36
N LEU A 64 -8.60 0.18 -11.00
CA LEU A 64 -8.59 -1.03 -11.83
C LEU A 64 -9.77 -1.96 -11.54
N GLY A 65 -10.32 -1.90 -10.34
CA GLY A 65 -11.35 -2.81 -9.89
C GLY A 65 -10.84 -4.16 -9.38
N CYS A 66 -9.53 -4.30 -9.13
CA CYS A 66 -8.92 -5.51 -8.60
C CYS A 66 -8.97 -5.57 -7.05
N ARG A 67 -8.46 -6.66 -6.47
CA ARG A 67 -8.33 -6.83 -5.02
C ARG A 67 -7.08 -6.10 -4.50
N ALA A 68 -7.13 -5.70 -3.24
CA ALA A 68 -5.96 -5.16 -2.54
C ALA A 68 -5.79 -5.74 -1.15
N ALA A 69 -4.52 -5.84 -0.74
CA ALA A 69 -4.13 -6.11 0.63
C ALA A 69 -3.31 -4.92 1.14
N VAL A 70 -3.73 -4.33 2.23
CA VAL A 70 -3.10 -3.14 2.80
C VAL A 70 -2.62 -3.41 4.22
N ILE A 71 -1.43 -2.93 4.53
CA ILE A 71 -0.78 -3.12 5.82
C ILE A 71 -0.48 -1.74 6.40
N ASN A 72 -1.08 -1.41 7.55
CA ASN A 72 -0.96 -0.09 8.18
C ASN A 72 -1.03 1.05 7.15
N PRO A 73 -2.09 1.11 6.32
CA PRO A 73 -2.12 2.00 5.17
C PRO A 73 -2.21 3.48 5.57
N ALA A 74 -1.44 4.34 4.90
CA ALA A 74 -1.63 5.78 5.02
C ALA A 74 -2.98 6.18 4.39
N VAL A 75 -3.86 6.80 5.17
CA VAL A 75 -5.21 7.18 4.71
C VAL A 75 -5.33 8.68 4.42
N ALA A 76 -4.44 9.50 4.95
CA ALA A 76 -4.40 10.94 4.72
C ALA A 76 -2.98 11.44 4.39
N PRO A 77 -2.30 10.90 3.35
CA PRO A 77 -0.89 11.20 3.09
C PRO A 77 -0.64 12.68 2.77
N ALA A 78 -1.58 13.40 2.18
CA ALA A 78 -1.47 14.85 1.96
C ALA A 78 -1.27 15.59 3.28
N ARG A 79 -2.06 15.29 4.31
CA ARG A 79 -1.95 15.87 5.66
C ARG A 79 -0.63 15.46 6.32
N ASP A 80 -0.36 14.15 6.33
CA ASP A 80 0.70 13.56 7.14
C ASP A 80 2.09 13.92 6.59
N LEU A 81 2.21 14.06 5.26
CA LEU A 81 3.47 14.37 4.59
C LEU A 81 3.72 15.88 4.38
N ALA A 82 2.74 16.76 4.63
CA ALA A 82 2.92 18.20 4.46
C ALA A 82 4.12 18.76 5.25
N ARG A 83 4.40 18.20 6.42
CA ARG A 83 5.57 18.59 7.26
C ARG A 83 6.93 18.15 6.70
N HIS A 84 6.94 17.30 5.67
CA HIS A 84 8.15 16.73 5.07
C HIS A 84 8.55 17.41 3.75
N ILE A 85 7.89 18.52 3.39
CA ILE A 85 8.29 19.31 2.21
C ILE A 85 9.74 19.78 2.39
N GLY A 86 10.57 19.51 1.37
CA GLY A 86 11.99 19.83 1.38
C GLY A 86 12.86 18.64 0.99
N LEU A 87 14.16 18.73 1.35
CA LEU A 87 15.12 17.67 1.07
C LEU A 87 14.84 16.46 1.98
N GLN A 88 14.65 15.32 1.37
CA GLN A 88 14.40 14.04 2.04
C GLN A 88 15.45 13.01 1.62
N THR A 89 15.67 12.03 2.49
CA THR A 89 16.52 10.88 2.21
C THR A 89 15.64 9.68 1.87
N SER A 90 16.00 8.94 0.83
CA SER A 90 15.27 7.73 0.46
C SER A 90 15.34 6.69 1.59
N TYR A 91 14.20 6.11 1.95
CA TYR A 91 14.14 5.09 3.01
C TYR A 91 14.90 3.81 2.62
N HIS A 92 14.85 3.42 1.35
CA HIS A 92 15.48 2.20 0.88
C HIS A 92 16.93 2.38 0.41
N GLN A 93 17.32 3.62 0.11
CA GLN A 93 18.64 4.00 -0.39
C GLN A 93 19.09 5.27 0.34
N PRO A 94 19.65 5.15 1.56
CA PRO A 94 20.00 6.30 2.39
C PRO A 94 21.02 7.27 1.76
N GLU A 95 21.76 6.84 0.76
CA GLU A 95 22.66 7.66 -0.05
C GLU A 95 21.93 8.53 -1.07
N ASP A 96 20.67 8.18 -1.42
CA ASP A 96 19.87 8.90 -2.39
C ASP A 96 19.00 9.94 -1.68
N GLN A 97 19.11 11.17 -2.14
CA GLN A 97 18.29 12.28 -1.67
C GLN A 97 17.37 12.76 -2.79
N PHE A 98 16.17 13.17 -2.40
CA PHE A 98 15.23 13.80 -3.30
C PHE A 98 14.54 14.99 -2.62
N PHE A 99 14.06 15.93 -3.42
CA PHE A 99 13.29 17.06 -2.90
C PHE A 99 11.79 16.72 -2.94
N PHE A 100 11.16 16.61 -1.75
CA PHE A 100 9.72 16.44 -1.65
C PHE A 100 9.05 17.79 -1.90
N ARG A 101 8.35 17.90 -3.03
CA ARG A 101 7.80 19.16 -3.54
C ARG A 101 6.43 19.47 -2.95
N PRO A 102 6.08 20.76 -2.78
CA PRO A 102 4.72 21.15 -2.37
C PRO A 102 3.62 20.62 -3.28
N GLU A 103 3.90 20.52 -4.61
CA GLU A 103 2.96 20.01 -5.60
C GLU A 103 2.54 18.58 -5.34
N PHE A 104 3.40 17.77 -4.70
CA PHE A 104 3.08 16.38 -4.36
C PHE A 104 1.92 16.28 -3.36
N ILE A 105 1.76 17.29 -2.48
CA ILE A 105 0.60 17.36 -1.58
C ILE A 105 -0.70 17.47 -2.39
N THR A 106 -0.74 18.38 -3.37
CA THR A 106 -1.90 18.53 -4.26
C THR A 106 -2.16 17.27 -5.09
N GLU A 107 -1.09 16.57 -5.50
CA GLU A 107 -1.24 15.29 -6.22
C GLU A 107 -1.87 14.21 -5.31
N PHE A 108 -1.47 14.13 -4.02
CA PHE A 108 -2.11 13.21 -3.07
C PHE A 108 -3.59 13.55 -2.84
N GLU A 109 -3.93 14.82 -2.72
CA GLU A 109 -5.33 15.26 -2.59
C GLU A 109 -6.16 14.86 -3.81
N ALA A 110 -5.61 15.04 -5.01
CA ALA A 110 -6.29 14.69 -6.27
C ALA A 110 -6.45 13.17 -6.46
N LEU A 111 -5.55 12.38 -5.88
CA LEU A 111 -5.58 10.92 -5.97
C LEU A 111 -6.40 10.27 -4.86
N ASN A 112 -6.92 11.03 -3.89
CA ASN A 112 -7.61 10.49 -2.72
C ASN A 112 -8.64 9.41 -3.11
N PRO A 113 -8.47 8.15 -2.68
CA PRO A 113 -9.33 7.05 -3.08
C PRO A 113 -10.56 6.86 -2.16
N TYR A 114 -10.70 7.71 -1.16
CA TYR A 114 -11.74 7.53 -0.14
C TYR A 114 -12.99 8.37 -0.40
N PRO A 115 -14.18 7.83 -0.07
CA PRO A 115 -14.42 6.47 0.47
C PRO A 115 -14.17 5.38 -0.58
N ILE A 116 -13.73 4.20 -0.12
CA ILE A 116 -13.59 3.03 -1.00
C ILE A 116 -14.96 2.58 -1.50
N THR A 117 -15.03 2.14 -2.76
CA THR A 117 -16.34 1.83 -3.41
C THR A 117 -16.79 0.38 -3.21
N ARG A 118 -15.86 -0.55 -3.01
CA ARG A 118 -16.09 -1.98 -2.88
C ARG A 118 -15.26 -2.58 -1.74
N PRO A 119 -15.70 -2.43 -0.47
CA PRO A 119 -14.99 -2.93 0.70
C PRO A 119 -14.66 -4.44 0.63
N ASP A 120 -15.50 -5.22 -0.03
CA ASP A 120 -15.31 -6.65 -0.25
C ASP A 120 -14.03 -7.04 -1.03
N ARG A 121 -13.37 -6.08 -1.69
CA ARG A 121 -12.09 -6.28 -2.39
C ARG A 121 -10.87 -6.15 -1.50
N TYR A 122 -11.04 -5.66 -0.28
CA TYR A 122 -9.91 -5.29 0.59
C TYR A 122 -9.71 -6.27 1.73
N TRP A 123 -8.44 -6.59 1.95
CA TRP A 123 -7.96 -7.18 3.18
C TRP A 123 -7.01 -6.19 3.84
N ALA A 124 -7.31 -5.77 5.06
CA ALA A 124 -6.53 -4.79 5.79
C ALA A 124 -5.93 -5.43 7.04
N LEU A 125 -4.61 -5.37 7.17
CA LEU A 125 -3.86 -5.72 8.37
C LEU A 125 -3.49 -4.43 9.08
N ILE A 126 -4.02 -4.22 10.28
CA ILE A 126 -3.87 -2.97 11.03
C ILE A 126 -3.35 -3.28 12.42
N ALA A 127 -2.27 -2.61 12.83
CA ALA A 127 -1.67 -2.74 14.14
C ALA A 127 -2.14 -1.61 15.07
N GLU A 128 -2.68 -1.96 16.24
CA GLU A 128 -3.07 -0.99 17.28
C GLU A 128 -1.86 -0.28 17.88
N GLY A 129 -0.67 -0.90 17.80
CA GLY A 129 0.60 -0.33 18.26
C GLY A 129 1.33 0.50 17.21
N ASP A 130 0.69 0.86 16.08
CA ASP A 130 1.31 1.72 15.06
C ASP A 130 1.67 3.10 15.67
N GLU A 131 2.98 3.36 15.75
CA GLU A 131 3.52 4.59 16.35
C GLU A 131 3.63 5.76 15.35
N VAL A 132 3.30 5.52 14.08
CA VAL A 132 3.43 6.50 12.99
C VAL A 132 2.07 7.04 12.55
N LEU A 133 1.08 6.16 12.38
CA LEU A 133 -0.24 6.47 11.84
C LEU A 133 -1.35 6.05 12.82
N ASP A 134 -2.45 6.80 12.85
CA ASP A 134 -3.60 6.49 13.70
C ASP A 134 -4.38 5.30 13.13
N TRP A 135 -4.33 4.18 13.82
CA TRP A 135 -5.03 2.97 13.41
C TRP A 135 -6.57 3.11 13.42
N HIS A 136 -7.14 4.00 14.23
CA HIS A 136 -8.59 4.27 14.22
C HIS A 136 -9.03 4.89 12.89
N GLU A 137 -8.21 5.79 12.33
CA GLU A 137 -8.49 6.34 11.00
C GLU A 137 -8.44 5.23 9.93
N MET A 138 -7.48 4.31 10.01
CA MET A 138 -7.40 3.19 9.10
C MET A 138 -8.66 2.32 9.17
N VAL A 139 -9.07 1.91 10.38
CA VAL A 139 -10.29 1.11 10.57
C VAL A 139 -11.52 1.82 10.00
N SER A 140 -11.64 3.12 10.24
CA SER A 140 -12.77 3.92 9.71
C SER A 140 -12.78 3.98 8.18
N HIS A 141 -11.61 4.15 7.54
CA HIS A 141 -11.52 4.24 6.08
C HIS A 141 -11.76 2.91 5.36
N TYR A 142 -11.50 1.79 6.04
CA TYR A 142 -11.73 0.44 5.49
C TYR A 142 -12.97 -0.23 6.11
N GLU A 143 -13.91 0.55 6.64
CA GLU A 143 -15.17 0.01 7.17
C GLU A 143 -15.86 -0.88 6.13
N GLY A 144 -16.27 -2.07 6.56
CA GLY A 144 -16.88 -3.09 5.69
C GLY A 144 -15.90 -3.99 4.94
N ALA A 145 -14.59 -3.69 4.97
CA ALA A 145 -13.55 -4.59 4.46
C ALA A 145 -13.27 -5.75 5.44
N ARG A 146 -12.51 -6.75 4.97
CA ARG A 146 -11.96 -7.78 5.86
C ARG A 146 -10.78 -7.18 6.62
N ILE A 147 -10.98 -6.77 7.85
CA ILE A 147 -9.94 -6.21 8.71
C ILE A 147 -9.42 -7.26 9.68
N LYS A 148 -8.09 -7.43 9.76
CA LYS A 148 -7.39 -8.11 10.84
C LYS A 148 -6.69 -7.07 11.69
N LEU A 149 -7.20 -6.85 12.88
CA LEU A 149 -6.62 -5.95 13.86
C LEU A 149 -5.63 -6.73 14.73
N LEU A 150 -4.42 -6.19 14.88
CA LEU A 150 -3.37 -6.77 15.72
C LEU A 150 -3.30 -6.01 17.03
N ASP A 151 -3.52 -6.72 18.13
CA ASP A 151 -3.29 -6.21 19.48
C ASP A 151 -1.77 -6.05 19.69
N GLY A 152 -1.29 -4.82 19.70
CA GLY A 152 0.13 -4.49 19.67
C GLY A 152 0.69 -4.44 18.25
N SER A 153 1.87 -5.05 18.01
CA SER A 153 2.68 -4.89 16.81
C SER A 153 3.12 -3.43 16.60
N ASP A 154 3.73 -3.11 15.47
CA ASP A 154 4.29 -1.79 15.16
C ASP A 154 3.93 -1.34 13.74
N HIS A 155 4.37 -0.13 13.35
CA HIS A 155 4.11 0.40 12.00
C HIS A 155 4.62 -0.53 10.89
N ALA A 156 5.76 -1.17 11.10
CA ALA A 156 6.38 -2.06 10.12
C ALA A 156 5.73 -3.44 10.05
N VAL A 157 4.91 -3.81 11.06
CA VAL A 157 4.39 -5.17 11.28
C VAL A 157 5.54 -6.17 11.22
N THR A 158 6.46 -6.08 12.20
CA THR A 158 7.70 -6.87 12.21
C THR A 158 7.45 -8.38 12.23
N ASP A 159 6.26 -8.80 12.67
CA ASP A 159 5.75 -10.17 12.66
C ASP A 159 4.92 -10.53 11.41
N PHE A 160 5.05 -9.75 10.33
CA PHE A 160 4.25 -9.90 9.09
C PHE A 160 4.26 -11.33 8.51
N GLU A 161 5.35 -12.09 8.68
CA GLU A 161 5.43 -13.46 8.19
C GLU A 161 4.37 -14.38 8.80
N ASP A 162 3.96 -14.13 10.06
CA ASP A 162 2.94 -14.90 10.75
C ASP A 162 1.53 -14.66 10.18
N HIS A 163 1.35 -13.56 9.46
CA HIS A 163 0.08 -13.15 8.85
C HIS A 163 -0.04 -13.48 7.36
N LEU A 164 1.05 -13.92 6.71
CA LEU A 164 1.07 -14.30 5.30
C LEU A 164 0.03 -15.37 4.92
N PRO A 165 -0.22 -16.41 5.73
CA PRO A 165 -1.24 -17.41 5.38
C PRO A 165 -2.63 -16.81 5.24
N ASP A 166 -3.00 -15.82 6.08
CA ASP A 166 -4.31 -15.15 6.02
C ASP A 166 -4.44 -14.26 4.79
N LEU A 167 -3.33 -13.67 4.34
CA LEU A 167 -3.27 -12.84 3.15
C LEU A 167 -3.47 -13.66 1.87
N LEU A 168 -3.02 -14.91 1.88
CA LEU A 168 -2.96 -15.78 0.71
C LEU A 168 -4.15 -16.77 0.63
N ALA A 169 -4.99 -16.78 1.65
CA ALA A 169 -6.22 -17.58 1.71
C ALA A 169 -7.34 -16.94 0.89
#